data_13edc17849ad839ee3d9af7e0f0786a6
#
_entry.id   13edc17849ad839ee3d9af7e0f0786a6
#
_cell.length_a   1.000
_cell.length_b   1.000
_cell.length_c   1.000
_cell.angle_alpha   90.00
_cell.angle_beta   90.00
_cell.angle_gamma   90.00
#
_symmetry.space_group_name_H-M   'P 1'
#
loop_
_entity.id
_entity.type
_entity.pdbx_description
1 polymer ?
#
loop_
_entity_poly.entity_id
_entity_poly.type
_entity_poly.pdbx_seq_one_letter_code
_entity_poly.pdbx_strand_id
1 'polypeptide(L)'
;IKYGDSSMVAYLFTDLFGRMNYMIQGVHSSRGRGNKAALFQPMFLVEFEGIEQPQARMHRMKEVRSLTPLSSLPFDVRKSTISLFMAEVLYRLVRESEANEPLFDFVCRSVVQLDRMTEGVSNFHLWFLVQLSAYLGFYPGNEPIPNGYFDIRGGVFTPSVPAHRICMDASCSGLLGDLMDCEADRLGSLPLSRTQRSAFMESMLLFFGYHLDAIRTVRSVSILREIF
;
A
#
# COMPACT_ATOMS: atom_id res chain seq x y z
N ILE A 1 14.38 -7.62 -6.22
CA ILE A 1 15.09 -8.85 -5.80
C ILE A 1 16.41 -8.91 -6.55
N LYS A 2 17.53 -9.12 -5.84
CA LYS A 2 18.87 -9.29 -6.46
C LYS A 2 18.86 -10.53 -7.37
N TYR A 3 19.39 -10.40 -8.59
CA TYR A 3 19.51 -11.48 -9.57
C TYR A 3 20.93 -11.48 -10.17
N GLY A 4 21.76 -12.43 -9.74
CA GLY A 4 23.18 -12.44 -10.08
C GLY A 4 23.95 -11.27 -9.47
N ASP A 5 25.17 -10.99 -10.00
CA ASP A 5 26.10 -10.01 -9.41
C ASP A 5 25.78 -8.56 -9.78
N SER A 6 25.15 -8.32 -10.93
CA SER A 6 24.95 -6.95 -11.46
C SER A 6 23.49 -6.66 -11.88
N SER A 7 22.57 -7.59 -11.67
CA SER A 7 21.17 -7.44 -12.11
C SER A 7 20.20 -7.54 -10.96
N MET A 8 19.01 -6.95 -11.12
CA MET A 8 17.89 -7.10 -10.22
C MET A 8 16.60 -7.31 -10.99
N VAL A 9 15.62 -7.97 -10.36
CA VAL A 9 14.24 -8.04 -10.83
C VAL A 9 13.42 -7.03 -10.03
N ALA A 10 12.76 -6.11 -10.73
CA ALA A 10 11.80 -5.19 -10.18
C ALA A 10 10.38 -5.63 -10.54
N TYR A 11 9.51 -5.65 -9.54
CA TYR A 11 8.07 -5.78 -9.71
C TYR A 11 7.50 -4.38 -9.73
N LEU A 12 6.91 -3.98 -10.83
CA LEU A 12 6.38 -2.63 -11.01
C LEU A 12 4.87 -2.71 -11.20
N PHE A 13 4.16 -1.77 -10.60
CA PHE A 13 2.79 -1.47 -10.94
C PHE A 13 2.83 -0.29 -11.92
N THR A 14 2.37 -0.50 -13.14
CA THR A 14 2.47 0.45 -14.24
C THR A 14 1.09 0.99 -14.62
N ASP A 15 1.08 2.17 -15.20
CA ASP A 15 -0.11 2.84 -15.71
C ASP A 15 -0.76 2.10 -16.90
N LEU A 16 0.06 1.59 -17.82
CA LEU A 16 -0.41 1.01 -19.08
C LEU A 16 -0.69 -0.50 -19.01
N PHE A 17 0.00 -1.25 -18.16
CA PHE A 17 0.00 -2.72 -18.18
C PHE A 17 -0.24 -3.36 -16.82
N GLY A 18 -0.66 -2.57 -15.79
CA GLY A 18 -0.83 -3.10 -14.45
C GLY A 18 0.49 -3.64 -13.87
N ARG A 19 0.49 -4.84 -13.31
CA ARG A 19 1.69 -5.42 -12.70
C ARG A 19 2.59 -6.08 -13.72
N MET A 20 3.82 -5.60 -13.82
CA MET A 20 4.85 -6.09 -14.74
C MET A 20 6.16 -6.39 -14.01
N ASN A 21 6.94 -7.33 -14.58
CA ASN A 21 8.24 -7.72 -14.04
C ASN A 21 9.34 -7.31 -15.02
N TYR A 22 10.30 -6.53 -14.54
CA TYR A 22 11.41 -6.06 -15.35
C TYR A 22 12.75 -6.54 -14.82
N MET A 23 13.61 -7.00 -15.73
CA MET A 23 15.03 -7.25 -15.45
C MET A 23 15.82 -6.00 -15.70
N ILE A 24 16.51 -5.51 -14.68
CA ILE A 24 17.35 -4.33 -14.71
C ILE A 24 18.80 -4.76 -14.64
N GLN A 25 19.56 -4.47 -15.69
CA GLN A 25 20.96 -4.82 -15.79
C GLN A 25 21.86 -3.65 -15.35
N GLY A 26 23.06 -3.96 -14.87
CA GLY A 26 24.07 -2.96 -14.51
C GLY A 26 23.70 -2.11 -13.30
N VAL A 27 22.89 -2.62 -12.38
CA VAL A 27 22.41 -1.91 -11.18
C VAL A 27 23.57 -1.51 -10.25
N HIS A 28 24.64 -2.31 -10.23
CA HIS A 28 25.83 -2.10 -9.39
C HIS A 28 27.08 -1.75 -10.19
N SER A 29 26.95 -1.30 -11.46
CA SER A 29 28.13 -0.95 -12.24
C SER A 29 28.68 0.40 -11.78
N SER A 30 29.95 0.39 -11.33
CA SER A 30 30.71 1.59 -10.95
C SER A 30 31.00 2.56 -12.10
N ARG A 31 30.68 2.18 -13.34
CA ARG A 31 30.97 2.95 -14.57
C ARG A 31 29.78 3.77 -15.08
N GLY A 32 28.60 3.68 -14.49
CA GLY A 32 27.41 4.45 -14.89
C GLY A 32 27.17 5.66 -13.98
N ARG A 33 26.66 6.76 -14.54
CA ARG A 33 26.24 7.95 -13.79
C ARG A 33 25.10 7.59 -12.82
N GLY A 34 25.41 7.37 -11.55
CA GLY A 34 24.43 7.16 -10.47
C GLY A 34 24.13 5.68 -10.16
N ASN A 35 23.80 5.42 -8.91
CA ASN A 35 23.38 4.10 -8.43
C ASN A 35 21.92 3.86 -8.87
N LYS A 36 21.73 3.17 -10.00
CA LYS A 36 20.38 2.84 -10.50
C LYS A 36 19.53 2.10 -9.47
N ALA A 37 20.14 1.35 -8.54
CA ALA A 37 19.42 0.66 -7.48
C ALA A 37 18.62 1.63 -6.58
N ALA A 38 19.11 2.86 -6.42
CA ALA A 38 18.44 3.86 -5.59
C ALA A 38 17.06 4.26 -6.14
N LEU A 39 16.82 4.11 -7.44
CA LEU A 39 15.52 4.38 -8.06
C LEU A 39 14.46 3.29 -7.79
N PHE A 40 14.91 2.10 -7.37
CA PHE A 40 14.02 0.94 -7.16
C PHE A 40 13.82 0.65 -5.67
N GLN A 41 13.71 1.70 -4.87
CA GLN A 41 13.22 1.57 -3.50
C GLN A 41 11.70 1.31 -3.50
N PRO A 42 11.15 0.67 -2.44
CA PRO A 42 9.72 0.45 -2.34
C PRO A 42 8.93 1.75 -2.54
N MET A 43 7.92 1.72 -3.40
CA MET A 43 7.02 2.82 -3.73
C MET A 43 7.67 4.04 -4.40
N PHE A 44 8.90 3.95 -4.91
CA PHE A 44 9.46 5.03 -5.72
C PHE A 44 8.75 5.12 -7.07
N LEU A 45 8.47 6.36 -7.48
CA LEU A 45 7.82 6.66 -8.73
C LEU A 45 8.88 6.86 -9.81
N VAL A 46 8.85 6.00 -10.82
CA VAL A 46 9.80 6.00 -11.92
C VAL A 46 9.10 6.10 -13.27
N GLU A 47 9.74 6.79 -14.18
CA GLU A 47 9.40 6.80 -15.61
C GLU A 47 10.49 6.05 -16.36
N PHE A 48 10.11 5.20 -17.29
CA PHE A 48 11.04 4.36 -18.04
C PHE A 48 10.51 3.98 -19.41
N GLU A 49 11.42 3.63 -20.31
CA GLU A 49 11.10 2.99 -21.58
C GLU A 49 11.17 1.46 -21.41
N GLY A 50 10.01 0.79 -21.53
CA GLY A 50 9.91 -0.66 -21.47
C GLY A 50 10.04 -1.29 -22.85
N ILE A 51 10.80 -2.37 -22.96
CA ILE A 51 10.82 -3.21 -24.16
C ILE A 51 9.98 -4.44 -23.84
N GLU A 52 8.80 -4.48 -24.41
CA GLU A 52 7.94 -5.63 -24.30
C GLU A 52 8.55 -6.82 -25.09
N GLN A 53 8.60 -7.95 -24.43
CA GLN A 53 9.01 -9.20 -25.07
C GLN A 53 7.79 -10.13 -25.08
N PRO A 54 7.14 -10.33 -26.24
CA PRO A 54 6.03 -11.27 -26.35
C PRO A 54 6.43 -12.64 -25.80
N GLN A 55 5.57 -13.23 -24.95
CA GLN A 55 5.77 -14.52 -24.31
C GLN A 55 6.86 -14.58 -23.22
N ALA A 56 7.57 -13.50 -22.92
CA ALA A 56 8.54 -13.47 -21.83
C ALA A 56 7.86 -13.17 -20.48
N ARG A 57 8.24 -13.91 -19.44
CA ARG A 57 7.81 -13.62 -18.06
C ARG A 57 8.48 -12.39 -17.45
N MET A 58 9.54 -11.90 -18.08
CA MET A 58 10.32 -10.72 -17.64
C MET A 58 10.64 -9.87 -18.85
N HIS A 59 10.39 -8.58 -18.73
CA HIS A 59 10.66 -7.58 -19.75
C HIS A 59 11.98 -6.86 -19.49
N ARG A 60 12.48 -6.12 -20.45
CA ARG A 60 13.71 -5.30 -20.31
C ARG A 60 13.32 -3.85 -20.17
N MET A 61 14.12 -3.12 -19.39
CA MET A 61 13.95 -1.69 -19.14
C MET A 61 15.13 -0.91 -19.69
N LYS A 62 14.81 0.20 -20.34
CA LYS A 62 15.75 1.23 -20.75
C LYS A 62 15.37 2.56 -20.07
N GLU A 63 16.32 3.49 -20.03
CA GLU A 63 16.12 4.91 -19.72
C GLU A 63 15.21 5.19 -18.51
N VAL A 64 15.54 4.58 -17.37
CA VAL A 64 14.80 4.82 -16.14
C VAL A 64 15.23 6.13 -15.48
N ARG A 65 14.25 6.93 -15.05
CA ARG A 65 14.45 8.15 -14.26
C ARG A 65 13.40 8.27 -13.15
N SER A 66 13.70 9.07 -12.14
CA SER A 66 12.68 9.42 -11.13
C SER A 66 11.61 10.29 -11.79
N LEU A 67 10.35 9.91 -11.65
CA LEU A 67 9.21 10.71 -12.09
C LEU A 67 9.00 11.90 -11.17
N THR A 68 9.11 11.67 -9.86
CA THR A 68 8.94 12.69 -8.83
C THR A 68 10.01 12.51 -7.76
N PRO A 69 10.84 13.53 -7.48
CA PRO A 69 11.81 13.45 -6.39
C PRO A 69 11.06 13.40 -5.05
N LEU A 70 11.32 12.34 -4.28
CA LEU A 70 10.80 12.18 -2.92
C LEU A 70 11.84 12.72 -1.94
N SER A 71 11.43 13.69 -1.11
CA SER A 71 12.34 14.48 -0.28
C SER A 71 12.46 13.98 1.15
N SER A 72 11.45 13.31 1.67
CA SER A 72 11.41 12.85 3.06
C SER A 72 11.20 11.34 3.20
N LEU A 73 10.44 10.73 2.30
CA LEU A 73 10.12 9.30 2.35
C LEU A 73 11.35 8.39 2.43
N PRO A 74 12.45 8.63 1.68
CA PRO A 74 13.65 7.79 1.76
C PRO A 74 14.44 7.97 3.07
N PHE A 75 14.24 9.07 3.78
CA PHE A 75 15.07 9.47 4.93
C PHE A 75 14.35 9.40 6.28
N ASP A 76 13.01 9.40 6.29
CA ASP A 76 12.22 9.18 7.51
C ASP A 76 11.90 7.69 7.64
N VAL A 77 12.41 7.07 8.72
CA VAL A 77 12.20 5.63 8.99
C VAL A 77 10.71 5.24 9.10
N ARG A 78 9.86 6.15 9.58
CA ARG A 78 8.41 5.91 9.68
C ARG A 78 7.79 5.83 8.31
N LYS A 79 8.12 6.78 7.42
CA LYS A 79 7.60 6.84 6.05
C LYS A 79 8.12 5.68 5.19
N SER A 80 9.40 5.37 5.30
CA SER A 80 10.00 4.23 4.57
C SER A 80 9.42 2.89 5.02
N THR A 81 9.09 2.74 6.31
CA THR A 81 8.40 1.54 6.80
C THR A 81 6.98 1.44 6.26
N ILE A 82 6.24 2.56 6.19
CA ILE A 82 4.90 2.59 5.57
C ILE A 82 5.01 2.26 4.07
N SER A 83 6.00 2.82 3.36
CA SER A 83 6.18 2.53 1.93
C SER A 83 6.48 1.05 1.67
N LEU A 84 7.27 0.41 2.53
CA LEU A 84 7.52 -1.03 2.45
C LEU A 84 6.22 -1.83 2.65
N PHE A 85 5.39 -1.43 3.61
CA PHE A 85 4.08 -2.05 3.84
C PHE A 85 3.15 -1.88 2.64
N MET A 86 3.03 -0.66 2.09
CA MET A 86 2.22 -0.39 0.90
C MET A 86 2.68 -1.25 -0.28
N ALA A 87 4.00 -1.33 -0.51
CA ALA A 87 4.57 -2.14 -1.58
C ALA A 87 4.25 -3.64 -1.40
N GLU A 88 4.34 -4.18 -0.18
CA GLU A 88 3.99 -5.58 0.09
C GLU A 88 2.49 -5.84 -0.11
N VAL A 89 1.63 -4.96 0.37
CA VAL A 89 0.17 -5.06 0.20
C VAL A 89 -0.18 -5.06 -1.29
N LEU A 90 0.31 -4.09 -2.05
CA LEU A 90 0.06 -4.01 -3.51
C LEU A 90 0.63 -5.22 -4.24
N TYR A 91 1.85 -5.67 -3.91
CA TYR A 91 2.46 -6.86 -4.51
C TYR A 91 1.60 -8.11 -4.35
N ARG A 92 0.88 -8.23 -3.22
CA ARG A 92 0.01 -9.38 -2.95
C ARG A 92 -1.34 -9.28 -3.61
N LEU A 93 -1.91 -8.07 -3.67
CA LEU A 93 -3.27 -7.82 -4.10
C LEU A 93 -3.37 -7.58 -5.62
N VAL A 94 -2.46 -6.80 -6.19
CA VAL A 94 -2.46 -6.49 -7.62
C VAL A 94 -1.68 -7.59 -8.35
N ARG A 95 -2.39 -8.51 -8.97
CA ARG A 95 -1.79 -9.66 -9.66
C ARG A 95 -1.94 -9.59 -11.18
N GLU A 96 -2.90 -8.82 -11.64
CA GLU A 96 -3.27 -8.75 -13.03
C GLU A 96 -2.34 -7.84 -13.83
N SER A 97 -2.04 -8.24 -15.06
CA SER A 97 -1.25 -7.47 -16.01
C SER A 97 -2.18 -6.64 -16.91
N GLU A 98 -3.21 -6.04 -16.29
CA GLU A 98 -4.16 -5.16 -16.96
C GLU A 98 -4.09 -3.77 -16.34
N ALA A 99 -4.25 -2.74 -17.19
CA ALA A 99 -4.25 -1.36 -16.72
C ALA A 99 -5.42 -1.10 -15.76
N ASN A 100 -5.13 -0.45 -14.65
CA ASN A 100 -6.11 0.07 -13.70
C ASN A 100 -5.70 1.50 -13.33
N GLU A 101 -6.05 2.43 -14.21
CA GLU A 101 -5.68 3.84 -14.09
C GLU A 101 -6.15 4.45 -12.76
N PRO A 102 -7.42 4.24 -12.29
CA PRO A 102 -7.86 4.80 -11.01
C PRO A 102 -7.03 4.32 -9.82
N LEU A 103 -6.71 3.03 -9.77
CA LEU A 103 -5.86 2.47 -8.71
C LEU A 103 -4.42 2.99 -8.82
N PHE A 104 -3.87 3.09 -10.03
CA PHE A 104 -2.52 3.63 -10.27
C PHE A 104 -2.41 5.07 -9.78
N ASP A 105 -3.35 5.92 -10.15
CA ASP A 105 -3.40 7.31 -9.72
C ASP A 105 -3.55 7.47 -8.21
N PHE A 106 -4.39 6.65 -7.59
CA PHE A 106 -4.53 6.61 -6.13
C PHE A 106 -3.19 6.28 -5.46
N VAL A 107 -2.51 5.25 -5.94
CA VAL A 107 -1.22 4.81 -5.39
C VAL A 107 -0.17 5.91 -5.54
N CYS A 108 -0.05 6.52 -6.73
CA CYS A 108 0.91 7.61 -6.98
C CYS A 108 0.64 8.81 -6.08
N ARG A 109 -0.62 9.24 -5.95
CA ARG A 109 -1.02 10.34 -5.05
C ARG A 109 -0.71 10.01 -3.59
N SER A 110 -0.98 8.79 -3.15
CA SER A 110 -0.69 8.33 -1.78
C SER A 110 0.80 8.41 -1.45
N VAL A 111 1.68 8.04 -2.40
CA VAL A 111 3.13 8.14 -2.22
C VAL A 111 3.58 9.60 -2.06
N VAL A 112 3.13 10.47 -2.96
CA VAL A 112 3.48 11.90 -2.91
C VAL A 112 2.95 12.56 -1.63
N GLN A 113 1.75 12.18 -1.20
CA GLN A 113 1.15 12.68 0.02
C GLN A 113 1.92 12.22 1.25
N LEU A 114 2.26 10.95 1.36
CA LEU A 114 3.10 10.41 2.45
C LEU A 114 4.45 11.14 2.50
N ASP A 115 5.07 11.41 1.36
CA ASP A 115 6.34 12.15 1.32
C ASP A 115 6.19 13.57 1.90
N ARG A 116 5.10 14.25 1.60
CA ARG A 116 4.85 15.66 2.03
C ARG A 116 4.37 15.81 3.46
N MET A 117 3.76 14.77 4.03
CA MET A 117 3.19 14.83 5.38
C MET A 117 4.25 15.12 6.44
N THR A 118 3.88 15.97 7.40
CA THR A 118 4.66 16.25 8.62
C THR A 118 3.97 15.72 9.87
N GLU A 119 2.64 15.62 9.84
CA GLU A 119 1.80 15.14 10.95
C GLU A 119 0.94 13.97 10.50
N GLY A 120 0.43 13.16 11.44
CA GLY A 120 -0.47 12.04 11.14
C GLY A 120 0.18 10.85 10.42
N VAL A 121 1.51 10.87 10.20
CA VAL A 121 2.24 9.80 9.50
C VAL A 121 1.96 8.43 10.09
N SER A 122 1.86 8.32 11.43
CA SER A 122 1.58 7.05 12.12
C SER A 122 0.22 6.42 11.79
N ASN A 123 -0.72 7.18 11.27
CA ASN A 123 -2.06 6.72 10.90
C ASN A 123 -2.23 6.46 9.39
N PHE A 124 -1.24 6.89 8.58
CA PHE A 124 -1.35 6.85 7.12
C PHE A 124 -1.59 5.44 6.56
N HIS A 125 -0.93 4.43 7.09
CA HIS A 125 -1.06 3.06 6.63
C HIS A 125 -2.47 2.48 6.88
N LEU A 126 -3.17 2.94 7.92
CA LEU A 126 -4.55 2.55 8.21
C LEU A 126 -5.51 3.18 7.19
N TRP A 127 -5.36 4.49 6.99
CA TRP A 127 -6.10 5.23 5.98
C TRP A 127 -5.89 4.66 4.58
N PHE A 128 -4.65 4.36 4.21
CA PHE A 128 -4.32 3.76 2.92
C PHE A 128 -5.07 2.44 2.69
N LEU A 129 -5.15 1.56 3.70
CA LEU A 129 -5.93 0.31 3.58
C LEU A 129 -7.42 0.59 3.37
N VAL A 130 -8.01 1.50 4.16
CA VAL A 130 -9.44 1.84 4.01
C VAL A 130 -9.72 2.35 2.60
N GLN A 131 -8.95 3.32 2.11
CA GLN A 131 -9.15 3.87 0.77
C GLN A 131 -8.84 2.85 -0.34
N LEU A 132 -7.81 2.01 -0.17
CA LEU A 132 -7.46 0.96 -1.13
C LEU A 132 -8.60 -0.03 -1.35
N SER A 133 -9.41 -0.33 -0.32
CA SER A 133 -10.54 -1.24 -0.45
C SER A 133 -11.59 -0.78 -1.47
N ALA A 134 -11.75 0.54 -1.64
CA ALA A 134 -12.63 1.11 -2.65
C ALA A 134 -12.17 0.78 -4.08
N TYR A 135 -10.87 0.93 -4.36
CA TYR A 135 -10.30 0.63 -5.66
C TYR A 135 -10.24 -0.87 -5.98
N LEU A 136 -10.34 -1.70 -4.95
CA LEU A 136 -10.39 -3.16 -5.08
C LEU A 136 -11.82 -3.72 -5.09
N GLY A 137 -12.85 -2.85 -4.98
CA GLY A 137 -14.26 -3.21 -5.15
C GLY A 137 -14.96 -3.79 -3.92
N PHE A 138 -14.38 -3.63 -2.72
CA PHE A 138 -15.01 -4.08 -1.45
C PHE A 138 -14.96 -3.01 -0.34
N TYR A 139 -15.23 -1.76 -0.71
CA TYR A 139 -15.35 -0.68 0.26
C TYR A 139 -16.44 -1.01 1.30
N PRO A 140 -16.25 -0.63 2.59
CA PRO A 140 -17.29 -0.81 3.59
C PRO A 140 -18.64 -0.27 3.12
N GLY A 141 -19.67 -1.15 3.17
CA GLY A 141 -21.03 -0.78 2.75
C GLY A 141 -21.79 -0.11 3.89
N ASN A 142 -22.83 0.63 3.54
CA ASN A 142 -23.70 1.44 4.39
C ASN A 142 -22.95 2.51 5.25
N GLU A 143 -23.72 3.30 5.98
CA GLU A 143 -23.18 4.35 6.84
C GLU A 143 -22.73 3.82 8.20
N PRO A 144 -21.70 4.42 8.82
CA PRO A 144 -21.29 4.09 10.17
C PRO A 144 -22.44 4.28 11.18
N ILE A 145 -22.59 3.34 12.11
CA ILE A 145 -23.63 3.36 13.15
C ILE A 145 -22.97 3.76 14.47
N PRO A 146 -23.43 4.83 15.14
CA PRO A 146 -22.90 5.25 16.43
C PRO A 146 -22.93 4.10 17.45
N ASN A 147 -21.79 3.80 18.08
CA ASN A 147 -21.61 2.67 19.00
C ASN A 147 -21.96 1.29 18.40
N GLY A 148 -22.06 1.20 17.09
CA GLY A 148 -22.29 -0.04 16.35
C GLY A 148 -21.02 -0.84 16.13
N TYR A 149 -21.18 -1.93 15.42
CA TYR A 149 -20.12 -2.86 15.04
C TYR A 149 -19.96 -2.85 13.53
N PHE A 150 -18.79 -3.28 13.04
CA PHE A 150 -18.63 -3.53 11.61
C PHE A 150 -18.49 -5.04 11.39
N ASP A 151 -19.43 -5.62 10.66
CA ASP A 151 -19.39 -7.01 10.25
C ASP A 151 -18.28 -7.19 9.20
N ILE A 152 -17.15 -7.75 9.61
CA ILE A 152 -15.98 -7.97 8.76
C ILE A 152 -16.30 -8.93 7.61
N ARG A 153 -17.16 -9.92 7.85
CA ARG A 153 -17.53 -10.91 6.84
C ARG A 153 -18.53 -10.36 5.83
N GLY A 154 -19.49 -9.59 6.31
CA GLY A 154 -20.52 -8.98 5.48
C GLY A 154 -20.09 -7.66 4.83
N GLY A 155 -19.03 -7.02 5.35
CA GLY A 155 -18.56 -5.72 4.86
C GLY A 155 -19.50 -4.56 5.19
N VAL A 156 -20.30 -4.64 6.26
CA VAL A 156 -21.34 -3.65 6.58
C VAL A 156 -21.36 -3.30 8.07
N PHE A 157 -21.77 -2.07 8.38
CA PHE A 157 -22.01 -1.66 9.76
C PHE A 157 -23.33 -2.26 10.29
N THR A 158 -23.31 -2.70 11.55
CA THR A 158 -24.44 -3.34 12.23
C THR A 158 -24.67 -2.75 13.62
N PRO A 159 -25.93 -2.65 14.11
CA PRO A 159 -26.21 -2.12 15.44
C PRO A 159 -25.83 -3.10 16.57
N SER A 160 -25.61 -4.37 16.26
CA SER A 160 -25.30 -5.42 17.23
C SER A 160 -24.28 -6.40 16.69
N VAL A 161 -23.65 -7.15 17.59
CA VAL A 161 -22.68 -8.20 17.22
C VAL A 161 -23.33 -9.24 16.32
N PRO A 162 -22.80 -9.50 15.11
CA PRO A 162 -23.33 -10.53 14.21
C PRO A 162 -23.23 -11.93 14.84
N ALA A 163 -24.11 -12.84 14.44
CA ALA A 163 -24.18 -14.20 15.01
C ALA A 163 -22.86 -14.98 14.90
N HIS A 164 -22.08 -14.76 13.85
CA HIS A 164 -20.75 -15.39 13.66
C HIS A 164 -19.62 -14.73 14.45
N ARG A 165 -19.87 -13.59 15.11
CA ARG A 165 -18.90 -12.83 15.96
C ARG A 165 -17.62 -12.34 15.28
N ILE A 166 -17.56 -12.33 13.95
CA ILE A 166 -16.42 -11.83 13.18
C ILE A 166 -16.74 -10.37 12.83
N CYS A 167 -16.40 -9.48 13.73
CA CYS A 167 -16.70 -8.06 13.61
C CYS A 167 -15.62 -7.19 14.27
N MET A 168 -15.55 -5.94 13.87
CA MET A 168 -14.87 -4.89 14.63
C MET A 168 -15.79 -4.48 15.78
N ASP A 169 -15.22 -4.23 16.95
CA ASP A 169 -15.92 -3.63 18.07
C ASP A 169 -16.31 -2.17 17.80
N ALA A 170 -17.07 -1.57 18.71
CA ALA A 170 -17.55 -0.20 18.53
C ALA A 170 -16.41 0.83 18.36
N SER A 171 -15.26 0.62 19.02
CA SER A 171 -14.10 1.52 18.90
C SER A 171 -13.46 1.43 17.51
N CYS A 172 -13.17 0.21 17.04
CA CYS A 172 -12.61 -0.02 15.70
C CYS A 172 -13.60 0.35 14.60
N SER A 173 -14.89 0.09 14.81
CA SER A 173 -15.97 0.45 13.87
C SER A 173 -16.11 1.98 13.73
N GLY A 174 -16.06 2.72 14.85
CA GLY A 174 -16.04 4.18 14.81
C GLY A 174 -14.81 4.73 14.08
N LEU A 175 -13.63 4.17 14.37
CA LEU A 175 -12.39 4.55 13.67
C LEU A 175 -12.46 4.24 12.17
N LEU A 176 -13.10 3.15 11.78
CA LEU A 176 -13.33 2.85 10.35
C LEU A 176 -14.14 3.97 9.69
N GLY A 177 -15.24 4.39 10.32
CA GLY A 177 -16.06 5.52 9.84
C GLY A 177 -15.24 6.81 9.73
N ASP A 178 -14.47 7.15 10.77
CA ASP A 178 -13.61 8.34 10.76
C ASP A 178 -12.60 8.31 9.60
N LEU A 179 -12.00 7.15 9.33
CA LEU A 179 -11.02 6.99 8.26
C LEU A 179 -11.64 6.92 6.85
N MET A 180 -12.91 6.54 6.73
CA MET A 180 -13.65 6.59 5.47
C MET A 180 -13.84 8.03 4.99
N ASP A 181 -14.16 8.94 5.90
CA ASP A 181 -14.45 10.35 5.62
C ASP A 181 -13.24 11.27 5.75
N CYS A 182 -12.13 10.75 6.26
CA CYS A 182 -10.93 11.54 6.54
C CYS A 182 -10.08 11.73 5.28
N GLU A 183 -9.72 12.99 4.99
CA GLU A 183 -8.63 13.29 4.07
C GLU A 183 -7.28 13.02 4.74
N ALA A 184 -6.28 12.57 3.96
CA ALA A 184 -5.00 12.16 4.52
C ALA A 184 -4.21 13.29 5.22
N ASP A 185 -4.45 14.55 4.87
CA ASP A 185 -3.87 15.73 5.54
C ASP A 185 -4.45 15.98 6.94
N ARG A 186 -5.61 15.40 7.25
CA ARG A 186 -6.28 15.47 8.55
C ARG A 186 -5.96 14.30 9.49
N LEU A 187 -5.16 13.35 9.08
CA LEU A 187 -4.79 12.18 9.90
C LEU A 187 -4.10 12.55 11.22
N GLY A 188 -3.49 13.73 11.30
CA GLY A 188 -2.92 14.27 12.54
C GLY A 188 -3.96 14.61 13.60
N SER A 189 -5.22 14.84 13.23
CA SER A 189 -6.32 15.12 14.16
C SER A 189 -6.88 13.86 14.85
N LEU A 190 -6.47 12.66 14.42
CA LEU A 190 -6.90 11.39 15.01
C LEU A 190 -5.87 10.91 16.03
N PRO A 191 -6.10 11.13 17.35
CA PRO A 191 -5.15 10.75 18.41
C PRO A 191 -5.26 9.25 18.71
N LEU A 192 -4.62 8.41 17.93
CA LEU A 192 -4.65 6.96 18.11
C LEU A 192 -3.45 6.49 18.96
N SER A 193 -3.73 5.64 19.94
CA SER A 193 -2.69 4.89 20.63
C SER A 193 -2.13 3.77 19.75
N ARG A 194 -0.94 3.28 20.13
CA ARG A 194 -0.33 2.11 19.45
C ARG A 194 -1.25 0.89 19.44
N THR A 195 -1.93 0.64 20.58
CA THR A 195 -2.85 -0.49 20.71
C THR A 195 -4.04 -0.37 19.76
N GLN A 196 -4.64 0.82 19.65
CA GLN A 196 -5.74 1.06 18.71
C GLN A 196 -5.31 0.88 17.26
N ARG A 197 -4.14 1.41 16.88
CA ARG A 197 -3.60 1.19 15.52
C ARG A 197 -3.41 -0.30 15.21
N SER A 198 -2.82 -1.05 16.15
CA SER A 198 -2.61 -2.50 15.96
C SER A 198 -3.91 -3.27 15.83
N ALA A 199 -4.89 -3.02 16.71
CA ALA A 199 -6.18 -3.68 16.68
C ALA A 199 -6.94 -3.39 15.38
N PHE A 200 -6.95 -2.13 14.95
CA PHE A 200 -7.57 -1.72 13.70
C PHE A 200 -6.87 -2.35 12.49
N MET A 201 -5.54 -2.35 12.45
CA MET A 201 -4.76 -3.00 11.39
C MET A 201 -5.11 -4.49 11.26
N GLU A 202 -5.16 -5.22 12.39
CA GLU A 202 -5.54 -6.64 12.39
C GLU A 202 -6.94 -6.85 11.81
N SER A 203 -7.88 -6.02 12.23
CA SER A 203 -9.26 -6.08 11.75
C SER A 203 -9.37 -5.78 10.26
N MET A 204 -8.63 -4.79 9.76
CA MET A 204 -8.57 -4.48 8.33
C MET A 204 -7.94 -5.60 7.52
N LEU A 205 -6.84 -6.20 7.99
CA LEU A 205 -6.23 -7.34 7.29
C LEU A 205 -7.15 -8.56 7.28
N LEU A 206 -7.92 -8.77 8.35
CA LEU A 206 -8.96 -9.81 8.38
C LEU A 206 -10.07 -9.51 7.37
N PHE A 207 -10.53 -8.26 7.29
CA PHE A 207 -11.51 -7.81 6.31
C PHE A 207 -11.03 -8.06 4.88
N PHE A 208 -9.80 -7.64 4.55
CA PHE A 208 -9.19 -7.95 3.26
C PHE A 208 -9.11 -9.46 2.99
N GLY A 209 -8.79 -10.26 4.02
CA GLY A 209 -8.69 -11.71 3.91
C GLY A 209 -10.02 -12.42 3.61
N TYR A 210 -11.16 -11.81 3.92
CA TYR A 210 -12.48 -12.30 3.54
C TYR A 210 -12.86 -12.00 2.09
N HIS A 211 -12.32 -10.92 1.54
CA HIS A 211 -12.61 -10.50 0.16
C HIS A 211 -11.53 -10.94 -0.83
N LEU A 212 -10.29 -11.11 -0.38
CA LEU A 212 -9.14 -11.44 -1.23
C LEU A 212 -8.23 -12.47 -0.55
N ASP A 213 -8.14 -13.67 -1.10
CA ASP A 213 -7.34 -14.78 -0.54
C ASP A 213 -5.85 -14.48 -0.35
N ALA A 214 -5.35 -13.43 -0.98
CA ALA A 214 -3.92 -13.15 -1.12
C ALA A 214 -3.24 -12.52 0.09
N ILE A 215 -3.99 -11.97 1.06
CA ILE A 215 -3.44 -11.08 2.11
C ILE A 215 -3.15 -11.78 3.45
N ARG A 216 -3.30 -13.09 3.54
CA ARG A 216 -3.23 -13.85 4.79
C ARG A 216 -1.91 -13.70 5.59
N THR A 217 -0.83 -13.24 4.98
CA THR A 217 0.46 -13.04 5.65
C THR A 217 1.21 -11.84 5.11
N VAL A 218 0.97 -10.65 5.67
CA VAL A 218 1.77 -9.45 5.39
C VAL A 218 2.89 -9.36 6.42
N ARG A 219 4.14 -9.52 5.98
CA ARG A 219 5.32 -9.57 6.87
C ARG A 219 5.71 -8.20 7.42
N SER A 220 5.52 -7.16 6.65
CA SER A 220 5.84 -5.77 7.06
C SER A 220 4.98 -5.25 8.22
N VAL A 221 3.87 -5.91 8.56
CA VAL A 221 3.05 -5.58 9.74
C VAL A 221 3.85 -5.70 11.03
N SER A 222 4.75 -6.68 11.17
CA SER A 222 5.61 -6.80 12.35
C SER A 222 6.53 -5.58 12.50
N ILE A 223 7.09 -5.11 11.39
CA ILE A 223 7.95 -3.92 11.36
C ILE A 223 7.15 -2.66 11.70
N LEU A 224 5.94 -2.51 11.14
CA LEU A 224 5.06 -1.39 11.49
C LEU A 224 4.76 -1.34 13.00
N ARG A 225 4.53 -2.50 13.64
CA ARG A 225 4.27 -2.59 15.08
C ARG A 225 5.47 -2.20 15.94
N GLU A 226 6.68 -2.35 15.44
CA GLU A 226 7.88 -1.93 16.16
C GLU A 226 8.08 -0.42 16.10
N ILE A 227 7.68 0.21 14.99
CA ILE A 227 7.89 1.64 14.74
C ILE A 227 6.74 2.50 15.31
N PHE A 228 5.51 2.00 15.28
CA PHE A 228 4.29 2.71 15.68
C PHE A 228 3.57 2.03 16.84
#